data_9fd1d50d577b3ed858c8ab63490acf05
#
_entry.id   9fd1d50d577b3ed858c8ab63490acf05
#
_cell.length_a   1.000
_cell.length_b   1.000
_cell.length_c   1.000
_cell.angle_alpha   90.00
_cell.angle_beta   90.00
_cell.angle_gamma   90.00
#
_symmetry.space_group_name_H-M   'P 1'
#
loop_
_entity.id
_entity.type
_entity.pdbx_description
1 polymer ?
#
loop_
_entity_poly.entity_id
_entity_poly.type
_entity_poly.pdbx_seq_one_letter_code
_entity_poly.pdbx_strand_id
1 'polypeptide(L)'
;ASCYNFFMEDLNENLNKVVGLCENSYTTDEIISILKNGSVMEKQVAVLGLEELRSKEDAEALMENLTGIDGKVRQAVAFKILQLIPKYKDLFLNENFYEIFANSIIDIDSNVCRLDLEAILYLNDNKEFSKFIANKMKDITFTALEELSKISFKAKKYTSNKQYFKIYWCLETLSNFYENLNFEDLKKILTQCSKLPEYTIREKCALILKNNFDDEDLIKIKNELLNDENYYVRNV
;
A
#
# COMPACT_ATOMS: atom_id res chain seq x y z
N ALA A 1 -40.30 -13.46 10.58
CA ALA A 1 -40.77 -12.06 10.30
C ALA A 1 -40.05 -11.04 11.20
N SER A 2 -39.80 -11.31 12.48
CA SER A 2 -39.21 -10.35 13.45
C SER A 2 -37.73 -9.97 13.12
N CYS A 3 -36.85 -10.94 12.81
CA CYS A 3 -35.44 -10.66 12.51
C CYS A 3 -35.27 -9.89 11.19
N TYR A 4 -36.10 -10.14 10.18
CA TYR A 4 -36.00 -9.46 8.89
C TYR A 4 -36.41 -7.98 9.00
N ASN A 5 -37.46 -7.68 9.77
CA ASN A 5 -37.87 -6.29 10.01
C ASN A 5 -36.81 -5.51 10.81
N PHE A 6 -36.20 -6.11 11.83
CA PHE A 6 -35.15 -5.49 12.60
C PHE A 6 -33.92 -5.15 11.72
N PHE A 7 -33.52 -6.07 10.82
CA PHE A 7 -32.41 -5.85 9.88
C PHE A 7 -32.71 -4.75 8.85
N MET A 8 -33.95 -4.62 8.41
CA MET A 8 -34.38 -3.59 7.46
C MET A 8 -34.54 -2.21 8.11
N GLU A 9 -34.92 -2.14 9.38
CA GLU A 9 -35.00 -0.89 10.13
C GLU A 9 -33.58 -0.33 10.38
N ASP A 10 -32.63 -1.17 10.79
CA ASP A 10 -31.23 -0.80 11.00
C ASP A 10 -30.55 -0.36 9.68
N LEU A 11 -30.84 -1.06 8.58
CA LEU A 11 -30.33 -0.69 7.26
C LEU A 11 -30.87 0.69 6.79
N ASN A 12 -32.17 0.95 7.00
CA ASN A 12 -32.79 2.22 6.64
C ASN A 12 -32.28 3.38 7.51
N GLU A 13 -32.04 3.16 8.80
CA GLU A 13 -31.47 4.17 9.69
C GLU A 13 -30.04 4.53 9.25
N ASN A 14 -29.21 3.53 8.96
CA ASN A 14 -27.85 3.73 8.46
C ASN A 14 -27.85 4.45 7.11
N LEU A 15 -28.76 4.10 6.20
CA LEU A 15 -28.87 4.77 4.90
C LEU A 15 -29.26 6.24 5.04
N ASN A 16 -30.22 6.57 5.92
CA ASN A 16 -30.61 7.94 6.18
C ASN A 16 -29.48 8.78 6.78
N LYS A 17 -28.65 8.20 7.67
CA LYS A 17 -27.46 8.87 8.19
C LYS A 17 -26.46 9.17 7.09
N VAL A 18 -26.22 8.22 6.18
CA VAL A 18 -25.30 8.41 5.05
C VAL A 18 -25.81 9.45 4.06
N VAL A 19 -27.12 9.46 3.76
CA VAL A 19 -27.74 10.51 2.94
C VAL A 19 -27.56 11.87 3.60
N GLY A 20 -27.79 11.98 4.92
CA GLY A 20 -27.53 13.21 5.68
C GLY A 20 -26.07 13.67 5.60
N LEU A 21 -25.09 12.73 5.60
CA LEU A 21 -23.67 13.05 5.42
C LEU A 21 -23.36 13.64 4.02
N CYS A 22 -24.11 13.21 2.99
CA CYS A 22 -23.94 13.74 1.64
C CYS A 22 -24.59 15.11 1.43
N GLU A 23 -25.65 15.41 2.18
CA GLU A 23 -26.46 16.63 2.03
C GLU A 23 -26.02 17.79 2.90
N ASN A 24 -25.30 17.51 3.99
CA ASN A 24 -24.87 18.51 4.97
C ASN A 24 -23.36 18.67 4.95
N SER A 25 -22.90 19.88 5.30
CA SER A 25 -21.49 20.15 5.59
C SER A 25 -21.18 19.74 7.04
N TYR A 26 -20.13 18.95 7.20
CA TYR A 26 -19.63 18.52 8.51
C TYR A 26 -18.32 19.25 8.85
N THR A 27 -18.17 19.60 10.11
CA THR A 27 -16.92 20.13 10.62
C THR A 27 -15.86 19.03 10.71
N THR A 28 -14.60 19.42 10.75
CA THR A 28 -13.50 18.46 10.95
C THR A 28 -13.69 17.63 12.21
N ASP A 29 -14.18 18.23 13.34
CA ASP A 29 -14.44 17.51 14.59
C ASP A 29 -15.49 16.40 14.44
N GLU A 30 -16.57 16.69 13.73
CA GLU A 30 -17.63 15.70 13.46
C GLU A 30 -17.09 14.56 12.57
N ILE A 31 -16.32 14.87 11.52
CA ILE A 31 -15.71 13.87 10.65
C ILE A 31 -14.74 12.99 11.44
N ILE A 32 -13.86 13.57 12.26
CA ILE A 32 -12.94 12.81 13.11
C ILE A 32 -13.69 11.94 14.11
N SER A 33 -14.78 12.42 14.69
CA SER A 33 -15.63 11.62 15.57
C SER A 33 -16.24 10.42 14.83
N ILE A 34 -16.69 10.63 13.59
CA ILE A 34 -17.23 9.54 12.74
C ILE A 34 -16.13 8.54 12.38
N LEU A 35 -14.92 8.99 12.05
CA LEU A 35 -13.77 8.10 11.77
C LEU A 35 -13.43 7.21 12.95
N LYS A 36 -13.60 7.68 14.18
CA LYS A 36 -13.37 6.89 15.40
C LYS A 36 -14.52 5.93 15.70
N ASN A 37 -15.76 6.39 15.60
CA ASN A 37 -16.90 5.71 16.21
C ASN A 37 -18.05 5.36 15.24
N GLY A 38 -18.01 5.86 14.00
CA GLY A 38 -19.07 5.67 13.02
C GLY A 38 -19.13 4.24 12.44
N SER A 39 -20.26 3.92 11.83
CA SER A 39 -20.41 2.70 11.01
C SER A 39 -19.50 2.74 9.78
N VAL A 40 -19.32 1.58 9.14
CA VAL A 40 -18.55 1.45 7.90
C VAL A 40 -19.02 2.44 6.83
N MET A 41 -20.34 2.55 6.63
CA MET A 41 -20.93 3.45 5.63
C MET A 41 -20.69 4.92 5.98
N GLU A 42 -20.85 5.31 7.24
CA GLU A 42 -20.58 6.67 7.70
C GLU A 42 -19.10 7.04 7.52
N LYS A 43 -18.19 6.16 7.94
CA LYS A 43 -16.74 6.38 7.77
C LYS A 43 -16.33 6.57 6.32
N GLN A 44 -16.86 5.74 5.42
CA GLN A 44 -16.57 5.80 3.99
C GLN A 44 -16.97 7.14 3.37
N VAL A 45 -18.12 7.69 3.75
CA VAL A 45 -18.62 8.96 3.21
C VAL A 45 -17.96 10.15 3.91
N ALA A 46 -17.91 10.13 5.26
CA ALA A 46 -17.38 11.23 6.04
C ALA A 46 -15.92 11.55 5.72
N VAL A 47 -15.07 10.53 5.53
CA VAL A 47 -13.65 10.75 5.21
C VAL A 47 -13.45 11.54 3.93
N LEU A 48 -14.34 11.41 2.94
CA LEU A 48 -14.23 12.16 1.69
C LEU A 48 -14.45 13.65 1.87
N GLY A 49 -15.22 14.06 2.90
CA GLY A 49 -15.45 15.45 3.28
C GLY A 49 -14.33 16.07 4.13
N LEU A 50 -13.31 15.32 4.54
CA LEU A 50 -12.21 15.86 5.34
C LEU A 50 -11.30 16.76 4.50
N GLU A 51 -11.26 18.06 4.78
CA GLU A 51 -10.51 19.04 4.01
C GLU A 51 -9.19 19.46 4.67
N GLU A 52 -9.07 19.27 5.98
CA GLU A 52 -7.90 19.68 6.76
C GLU A 52 -7.61 18.74 7.93
N LEU A 53 -6.33 18.73 8.33
CA LEU A 53 -5.85 18.14 9.59
C LEU A 53 -5.30 19.26 10.45
N ARG A 54 -5.73 19.36 11.72
CA ARG A 54 -5.35 20.44 12.64
C ARG A 54 -4.36 19.94 13.68
N SER A 55 -4.29 18.63 13.89
CA SER A 55 -3.48 18.04 14.95
C SER A 55 -3.00 16.63 14.58
N LYS A 56 -2.12 16.08 15.41
CA LYS A 56 -1.69 14.68 15.32
C LYS A 56 -2.84 13.70 15.55
N GLU A 57 -3.74 14.04 16.46
CA GLU A 57 -4.92 13.22 16.80
C GLU A 57 -5.89 13.11 15.61
N ASP A 58 -5.99 14.16 14.77
CA ASP A 58 -6.75 14.10 13.52
C ASP A 58 -6.08 13.12 12.53
N ALA A 59 -4.76 13.20 12.40
CA ALA A 59 -4.00 12.28 11.55
C ALA A 59 -4.07 10.83 12.08
N GLU A 60 -3.99 10.61 13.38
CA GLU A 60 -4.14 9.28 14.00
C GLU A 60 -5.49 8.65 13.67
N ALA A 61 -6.59 9.41 13.83
CA ALA A 61 -7.92 8.92 13.51
C ALA A 61 -8.06 8.51 12.02
N LEU A 62 -7.38 9.22 11.11
CA LEU A 62 -7.33 8.87 9.70
C LEU A 62 -6.50 7.61 9.48
N MET A 63 -5.28 7.55 10.02
CA MET A 63 -4.33 6.46 9.84
C MET A 63 -4.83 5.13 10.41
N GLU A 64 -5.52 5.12 11.56
CA GLU A 64 -6.12 3.91 12.14
C GLU A 64 -7.11 3.22 11.20
N ASN A 65 -7.77 3.97 10.31
CA ASN A 65 -8.71 3.43 9.34
C ASN A 65 -8.04 2.96 8.04
N LEU A 66 -6.75 3.26 7.80
CA LEU A 66 -6.01 2.82 6.61
C LEU A 66 -5.78 1.29 6.59
N THR A 67 -5.67 0.65 7.75
CA THR A 67 -5.52 -0.80 7.90
C THR A 67 -6.73 -1.47 8.57
N GLY A 68 -7.88 -0.80 8.58
CA GLY A 68 -9.13 -1.31 9.14
C GLY A 68 -9.70 -2.51 8.37
N ILE A 69 -10.71 -3.16 8.92
CA ILE A 69 -11.30 -4.41 8.35
C ILE A 69 -11.94 -4.18 6.98
N ASP A 70 -12.64 -3.06 6.78
CA ASP A 70 -13.41 -2.81 5.58
C ASP A 70 -12.57 -2.20 4.44
N GLY A 71 -12.55 -2.87 3.28
CA GLY A 71 -11.75 -2.45 2.12
C GLY A 71 -12.20 -1.13 1.49
N LYS A 72 -13.49 -0.79 1.56
CA LYS A 72 -14.01 0.46 1.00
C LYS A 72 -13.63 1.66 1.88
N VAL A 73 -13.64 1.47 3.20
CA VAL A 73 -13.12 2.49 4.13
C VAL A 73 -11.63 2.69 3.90
N ARG A 74 -10.83 1.61 3.82
CA ARG A 74 -9.38 1.72 3.53
C ARG A 74 -9.11 2.46 2.23
N GLN A 75 -9.84 2.15 1.15
CA GLN A 75 -9.70 2.83 -0.14
C GLN A 75 -10.03 4.32 -0.05
N ALA A 76 -11.13 4.70 0.61
CA ALA A 76 -11.51 6.10 0.80
C ALA A 76 -10.49 6.86 1.66
N VAL A 77 -9.96 6.22 2.71
CA VAL A 77 -8.93 6.77 3.58
C VAL A 77 -7.61 6.95 2.81
N ALA A 78 -7.14 5.95 2.06
CA ALA A 78 -5.92 6.04 1.26
C ALA A 78 -6.02 7.19 0.23
N PHE A 79 -7.18 7.33 -0.42
CA PHE A 79 -7.44 8.46 -1.32
C PHE A 79 -7.35 9.81 -0.61
N LYS A 80 -7.93 9.91 0.59
CA LYS A 80 -7.90 11.16 1.38
C LYS A 80 -6.49 11.48 1.89
N ILE A 81 -5.73 10.48 2.33
CA ILE A 81 -4.32 10.66 2.72
C ILE A 81 -3.53 11.22 1.54
N LEU A 82 -3.67 10.64 0.34
CA LEU A 82 -2.99 11.14 -0.85
C LEU A 82 -3.30 12.62 -1.13
N GLN A 83 -4.53 13.09 -0.86
CA GLN A 83 -4.90 14.50 -1.02
C GLN A 83 -4.32 15.42 0.05
N LEU A 84 -4.20 14.95 1.29
CA LEU A 84 -3.80 15.76 2.44
C LEU A 84 -2.29 15.76 2.70
N ILE A 85 -1.60 14.67 2.38
CA ILE A 85 -0.18 14.49 2.71
C ILE A 85 0.73 15.58 2.13
N PRO A 86 0.51 16.13 0.91
CA PRO A 86 1.34 17.22 0.39
C PRO A 86 1.33 18.47 1.27
N LYS A 87 0.21 18.73 1.96
CA LYS A 87 0.02 19.90 2.81
C LYS A 87 0.44 19.66 4.27
N TYR A 88 0.36 18.43 4.74
CA TYR A 88 0.50 18.07 6.15
C TYR A 88 1.58 17.02 6.41
N LYS A 89 2.69 17.04 5.65
CA LYS A 89 3.79 16.06 5.73
C LYS A 89 4.23 15.77 7.17
N ASP A 90 4.43 16.81 7.97
CA ASP A 90 4.94 16.68 9.33
C ASP A 90 3.98 15.91 10.27
N LEU A 91 2.67 15.94 9.99
CA LEU A 91 1.70 15.18 10.77
C LEU A 91 1.77 13.69 10.44
N PHE A 92 2.20 13.33 9.21
CA PHE A 92 2.35 11.94 8.76
C PHE A 92 3.73 11.35 9.05
N LEU A 93 4.74 12.20 9.33
CA LEU A 93 6.10 11.77 9.74
C LEU A 93 6.13 11.40 11.22
N ASN A 94 5.30 10.45 11.61
CA ASN A 94 5.24 9.87 12.95
C ASN A 94 5.64 8.39 12.85
N GLU A 95 6.61 7.95 13.64
CA GLU A 95 7.11 6.57 13.62
C GLU A 95 6.00 5.52 13.78
N ASN A 96 4.94 5.83 14.56
CA ASN A 96 3.78 4.96 14.70
C ASN A 96 3.03 4.71 13.37
N PHE A 97 3.15 5.64 12.40
CA PHE A 97 2.51 5.51 11.09
C PHE A 97 3.35 4.76 10.07
N TYR A 98 4.65 4.63 10.28
CA TYR A 98 5.55 3.97 9.33
C TYR A 98 5.14 2.51 9.08
N GLU A 99 4.78 1.79 10.15
CA GLU A 99 4.29 0.41 10.05
C GLU A 99 2.91 0.34 9.36
N ILE A 100 2.04 1.32 9.60
CA ILE A 100 0.72 1.40 8.96
C ILE A 100 0.89 1.59 7.45
N PHE A 101 1.72 2.54 7.02
CA PHE A 101 2.05 2.74 5.60
C PHE A 101 2.64 1.47 4.97
N ALA A 102 3.62 0.85 5.62
CA ALA A 102 4.25 -0.35 5.09
C ALA A 102 3.26 -1.51 4.92
N ASN A 103 2.27 -1.63 5.80
CA ASN A 103 1.24 -2.66 5.71
C ASN A 103 0.20 -2.35 4.63
N SER A 104 -0.15 -1.08 4.40
CA SER A 104 -1.12 -0.69 3.37
C SER A 104 -0.54 -0.78 1.95
N ILE A 105 0.77 -0.64 1.76
CA ILE A 105 1.46 -0.90 0.48
C ILE A 105 1.23 -2.33 -0.02
N ILE A 106 1.04 -3.29 0.88
CA ILE A 106 0.79 -4.70 0.55
C ILE A 106 -0.65 -5.13 0.88
N ASP A 107 -1.58 -4.19 0.91
CA ASP A 107 -3.00 -4.46 1.14
C ASP A 107 -3.54 -5.45 0.09
N ILE A 108 -4.59 -6.18 0.44
CA ILE A 108 -5.28 -7.08 -0.49
C ILE A 108 -5.96 -6.31 -1.65
N ASP A 109 -6.28 -5.04 -1.45
CA ASP A 109 -6.86 -4.16 -2.46
C ASP A 109 -5.76 -3.36 -3.17
N SER A 110 -5.56 -3.62 -4.46
CA SER A 110 -4.55 -2.95 -5.28
C SER A 110 -4.74 -1.42 -5.41
N ASN A 111 -5.97 -0.91 -5.23
CA ASN A 111 -6.19 0.54 -5.22
C ASN A 111 -5.63 1.17 -3.94
N VAL A 112 -5.76 0.49 -2.79
CA VAL A 112 -5.13 0.93 -1.55
C VAL A 112 -3.61 0.95 -1.72
N CYS A 113 -3.02 -0.15 -2.21
CA CYS A 113 -1.58 -0.23 -2.47
C CYS A 113 -1.07 0.94 -3.32
N ARG A 114 -1.75 1.21 -4.45
CA ARG A 114 -1.36 2.27 -5.38
C ARG A 114 -1.49 3.66 -4.76
N LEU A 115 -2.63 3.96 -4.13
CA LEU A 115 -2.87 5.27 -3.51
C LEU A 115 -1.89 5.55 -2.38
N ASP A 116 -1.59 4.52 -1.57
CA ASP A 116 -0.64 4.64 -0.48
C ASP A 116 0.79 4.81 -0.98
N LEU A 117 1.20 4.04 -2.00
CA LEU A 117 2.50 4.24 -2.63
C LEU A 117 2.66 5.67 -3.18
N GLU A 118 1.65 6.19 -3.90
CA GLU A 118 1.66 7.57 -4.37
C GLU A 118 1.76 8.58 -3.22
N ALA A 119 1.07 8.32 -2.11
CA ALA A 119 1.10 9.18 -0.94
C ALA A 119 2.47 9.21 -0.26
N ILE A 120 3.10 8.07 -0.03
CA ILE A 120 4.39 8.00 0.67
C ILE A 120 5.54 8.61 -0.13
N LEU A 121 5.41 8.76 -1.45
CA LEU A 121 6.41 9.46 -2.26
C LEU A 121 6.58 10.94 -1.84
N TYR A 122 5.56 11.55 -1.25
CA TYR A 122 5.66 12.89 -0.68
C TYR A 122 6.53 12.96 0.58
N LEU A 123 6.83 11.80 1.21
CA LEU A 123 7.65 11.67 2.41
C LEU A 123 9.08 11.17 2.13
N ASN A 124 9.45 10.95 0.87
CA ASN A 124 10.71 10.30 0.48
C ASN A 124 11.96 11.16 0.77
N ASP A 125 11.81 12.45 1.02
CA ASP A 125 12.85 13.36 1.47
C ASP A 125 13.25 13.14 2.94
N ASN A 126 12.40 12.49 3.74
CA ASN A 126 12.75 12.08 5.11
C ASN A 126 13.54 10.76 5.08
N LYS A 127 14.83 10.85 5.44
CA LYS A 127 15.78 9.70 5.41
C LYS A 127 15.38 8.55 6.34
N GLU A 128 14.84 8.86 7.50
CA GLU A 128 14.44 7.86 8.50
C GLU A 128 13.23 7.07 7.99
N PHE A 129 12.20 7.77 7.53
CA PHE A 129 11.04 7.17 6.89
C PHE A 129 11.44 6.30 5.69
N SER A 130 12.23 6.86 4.76
CA SER A 130 12.66 6.16 3.55
C SER A 130 13.46 4.90 3.85
N LYS A 131 14.35 4.95 4.85
CA LYS A 131 15.11 3.79 5.31
C LYS A 131 14.20 2.74 5.96
N PHE A 132 13.21 3.17 6.75
CA PHE A 132 12.24 2.26 7.36
C PHE A 132 11.45 1.52 6.28
N ILE A 133 10.83 2.26 5.33
CA ILE A 133 10.05 1.68 4.24
C ILE A 133 10.89 0.72 3.40
N ALA A 134 12.08 1.13 2.97
CA ALA A 134 12.96 0.26 2.17
C ALA A 134 13.28 -1.07 2.89
N ASN A 135 13.68 -1.01 4.16
CA ASN A 135 13.98 -2.21 4.94
C ASN A 135 12.75 -3.09 5.16
N LYS A 136 11.58 -2.48 5.40
CA LYS A 136 10.34 -3.24 5.56
C LYS A 136 9.93 -3.95 4.28
N MET A 137 10.03 -3.29 3.12
CA MET A 137 9.78 -3.91 1.81
C MET A 137 10.76 -5.05 1.52
N LYS A 138 12.04 -4.90 1.87
CA LYS A 138 13.05 -5.96 1.82
C LYS A 138 12.61 -7.19 2.64
N ASP A 139 12.26 -6.99 3.91
CA ASP A 139 11.92 -8.08 4.83
C ASP A 139 10.65 -8.83 4.36
N ILE A 140 9.65 -8.10 3.88
CA ILE A 140 8.44 -8.68 3.29
C ILE A 140 8.78 -9.47 2.02
N THR A 141 9.66 -8.94 1.16
CA THR A 141 10.11 -9.62 -0.06
C THR A 141 10.79 -10.95 0.27
N PHE A 142 11.74 -10.97 1.20
CA PHE A 142 12.42 -12.21 1.60
C PHE A 142 11.48 -13.22 2.23
N THR A 143 10.55 -12.77 3.09
CA THR A 143 9.52 -13.64 3.65
C THR A 143 8.63 -14.25 2.56
N ALA A 144 8.19 -13.45 1.58
CA ALA A 144 7.36 -13.93 0.49
C ALA A 144 8.11 -14.91 -0.43
N LEU A 145 9.40 -14.68 -0.69
CA LEU A 145 10.28 -15.61 -1.44
C LEU A 145 10.45 -16.94 -0.70
N GLU A 146 10.66 -16.90 0.61
CA GLU A 146 10.74 -18.10 1.44
C GLU A 146 9.42 -18.89 1.41
N GLU A 147 8.30 -18.22 1.54
CA GLU A 147 6.98 -18.86 1.42
C GLU A 147 6.75 -19.49 0.03
N LEU A 148 7.15 -18.81 -1.04
CA LEU A 148 7.09 -19.38 -2.40
C LEU A 148 7.92 -20.66 -2.53
N SER A 149 9.09 -20.72 -1.89
CA SER A 149 9.97 -21.91 -1.92
C SER A 149 9.36 -23.13 -1.23
N LYS A 150 8.45 -22.93 -0.27
CA LYS A 150 7.75 -23.98 0.47
C LYS A 150 6.49 -24.50 -0.25
N ILE A 151 6.00 -23.77 -1.26
CA ILE A 151 4.80 -24.16 -1.99
C ILE A 151 5.07 -25.39 -2.85
N SER A 152 4.45 -26.53 -2.51
CA SER A 152 4.55 -27.74 -3.33
C SER A 152 3.82 -27.54 -4.67
N PHE A 153 4.26 -28.28 -5.70
CA PHE A 153 3.68 -28.25 -7.05
C PHE A 153 2.15 -28.51 -7.09
N LYS A 154 1.59 -29.04 -6.00
CA LYS A 154 0.16 -29.28 -5.83
C LYS A 154 -0.56 -28.16 -5.06
N ALA A 155 0.15 -27.13 -4.61
CA ALA A 155 -0.47 -26.03 -3.87
C ALA A 155 -1.36 -25.19 -4.80
N LYS A 156 -2.48 -24.74 -4.23
CA LYS A 156 -3.46 -23.94 -4.96
C LYS A 156 -2.80 -22.65 -5.48
N LYS A 157 -3.03 -22.36 -6.77
CA LYS A 157 -2.61 -21.11 -7.47
C LYS A 157 -2.81 -19.82 -6.64
N TYR A 158 -3.83 -19.78 -5.81
CA TYR A 158 -4.12 -18.66 -4.91
C TYR A 158 -2.97 -18.35 -3.94
N THR A 159 -2.33 -19.37 -3.34
CA THR A 159 -1.25 -19.16 -2.35
C THR A 159 -0.02 -18.53 -3.00
N SER A 160 0.36 -18.99 -4.20
CA SER A 160 1.47 -18.39 -4.95
C SER A 160 1.12 -16.97 -5.40
N ASN A 161 -0.08 -16.74 -5.92
CA ASN A 161 -0.49 -15.42 -6.39
C ASN A 161 -0.45 -14.37 -5.26
N LYS A 162 -0.80 -14.75 -4.03
CA LYS A 162 -0.70 -13.86 -2.87
C LYS A 162 0.74 -13.42 -2.61
N GLN A 163 1.72 -14.31 -2.74
CA GLN A 163 3.13 -13.97 -2.54
C GLN A 163 3.67 -13.14 -3.71
N TYR A 164 3.33 -13.48 -4.96
CA TYR A 164 3.69 -12.67 -6.11
C TYR A 164 3.12 -11.25 -6.03
N PHE A 165 1.87 -11.09 -5.57
CA PHE A 165 1.26 -9.79 -5.35
C PHE A 165 2.03 -8.94 -4.33
N LYS A 166 2.45 -9.54 -3.19
CA LYS A 166 3.28 -8.86 -2.20
C LYS A 166 4.64 -8.44 -2.78
N ILE A 167 5.33 -9.36 -3.46
CA ILE A 167 6.64 -9.06 -4.07
C ILE A 167 6.50 -7.94 -5.10
N TYR A 168 5.45 -7.96 -5.92
CA TYR A 168 5.18 -6.91 -6.90
C TYR A 168 5.14 -5.53 -6.24
N TRP A 169 4.32 -5.34 -5.21
CA TRP A 169 4.19 -4.05 -4.54
C TRP A 169 5.45 -3.65 -3.76
N CYS A 170 6.15 -4.62 -3.18
CA CYS A 170 7.44 -4.35 -2.55
C CYS A 170 8.46 -3.85 -3.57
N LEU A 171 8.58 -4.49 -4.74
CA LEU A 171 9.52 -4.05 -5.78
C LEU A 171 9.10 -2.72 -6.41
N GLU A 172 7.79 -2.49 -6.61
CA GLU A 172 7.27 -1.19 -7.06
C GLU A 172 7.66 -0.08 -6.08
N THR A 173 7.53 -0.31 -4.78
CA THR A 173 7.98 0.62 -3.76
C THR A 173 9.49 0.79 -3.79
N LEU A 174 10.25 -0.31 -3.84
CA LEU A 174 11.71 -0.28 -3.90
C LEU A 174 12.25 0.42 -5.15
N SER A 175 11.50 0.49 -6.25
CA SER A 175 11.93 1.27 -7.42
C SER A 175 12.14 2.76 -7.10
N ASN A 176 11.50 3.27 -6.03
CA ASN A 176 11.62 4.64 -5.56
C ASN A 176 12.47 4.78 -4.29
N PHE A 177 12.72 3.70 -3.55
CA PHE A 177 13.37 3.72 -2.23
C PHE A 177 14.64 2.86 -2.16
N TYR A 178 15.09 2.23 -3.25
CA TYR A 178 16.21 1.26 -3.25
C TYR A 178 17.53 1.83 -2.73
N GLU A 179 17.79 3.12 -2.92
CA GLU A 179 18.99 3.81 -2.44
C GLU A 179 19.13 3.78 -0.90
N ASN A 180 18.03 3.52 -0.20
CA ASN A 180 18.01 3.42 1.26
C ASN A 180 18.27 2.00 1.77
N LEU A 181 18.47 1.03 0.87
CA LEU A 181 18.87 -0.33 1.21
C LEU A 181 20.38 -0.49 1.26
N ASN A 182 20.83 -1.50 2.02
CA ASN A 182 22.16 -2.04 1.82
C ASN A 182 22.26 -2.65 0.41
N PHE A 183 23.35 -2.40 -0.28
CA PHE A 183 23.58 -2.85 -1.66
C PHE A 183 23.49 -4.37 -1.82
N GLU A 184 24.05 -5.13 -0.89
CA GLU A 184 24.02 -6.60 -0.92
C GLU A 184 22.59 -7.15 -0.79
N ASP A 185 21.75 -6.50 0.03
CA ASP A 185 20.34 -6.87 0.15
C ASP A 185 19.57 -6.59 -1.15
N LEU A 186 19.79 -5.42 -1.77
CA LEU A 186 19.21 -5.08 -3.07
C LEU A 186 19.65 -6.09 -4.14
N LYS A 187 20.94 -6.39 -4.24
CA LYS A 187 21.51 -7.37 -5.16
C LYS A 187 20.86 -8.74 -4.99
N LYS A 188 20.71 -9.20 -3.75
CA LYS A 188 20.08 -10.47 -3.43
C LYS A 188 18.60 -10.50 -3.86
N ILE A 189 17.85 -9.44 -3.59
CA ILE A 189 16.45 -9.31 -4.04
C ILE A 189 16.37 -9.42 -5.55
N LEU A 190 17.13 -8.60 -6.28
CA LEU A 190 17.10 -8.58 -7.75
C LEU A 190 17.51 -9.92 -8.35
N THR A 191 18.54 -10.57 -7.79
CA THR A 191 18.99 -11.90 -8.24
C THR A 191 17.94 -12.98 -8.09
N GLN A 192 17.13 -12.93 -7.02
CA GLN A 192 16.10 -13.93 -6.77
C GLN A 192 14.81 -13.62 -7.55
N CYS A 193 14.38 -12.35 -7.53
CA CYS A 193 13.13 -11.94 -8.15
C CYS A 193 13.17 -11.97 -9.70
N SER A 194 14.33 -11.67 -10.31
CA SER A 194 14.50 -11.74 -11.76
C SER A 194 14.33 -13.16 -12.36
N LYS A 195 14.40 -14.19 -11.52
CA LYS A 195 14.25 -15.59 -11.93
C LYS A 195 12.85 -16.15 -11.72
N LEU A 196 11.94 -15.35 -11.16
CA LEU A 196 10.58 -15.80 -10.90
C LEU A 196 9.79 -15.94 -12.21
N PRO A 197 8.88 -16.93 -12.31
CA PRO A 197 8.09 -17.17 -13.51
C PRO A 197 7.10 -16.03 -13.82
N GLU A 198 6.71 -15.24 -12.81
CA GLU A 198 5.78 -14.13 -12.94
C GLU A 198 6.46 -12.93 -13.61
N TYR A 199 6.05 -12.59 -14.83
CA TYR A 199 6.69 -11.56 -15.63
C TYR A 199 6.56 -10.15 -15.01
N THR A 200 5.47 -9.87 -14.31
CA THR A 200 5.26 -8.56 -13.67
C THR A 200 6.32 -8.27 -12.60
N ILE A 201 6.83 -9.30 -11.93
CA ILE A 201 7.95 -9.18 -10.98
C ILE A 201 9.25 -8.91 -11.73
N ARG A 202 9.51 -9.65 -12.83
CA ARG A 202 10.70 -9.44 -13.66
C ARG A 202 10.71 -8.04 -14.28
N GLU A 203 9.54 -7.52 -14.67
CA GLU A 203 9.36 -6.13 -15.11
C GLU A 203 9.79 -5.13 -14.04
N LYS A 204 9.39 -5.32 -12.76
CA LYS A 204 9.82 -4.43 -11.67
C LYS A 204 11.32 -4.53 -11.38
N CYS A 205 11.91 -5.72 -11.51
CA CYS A 205 13.38 -5.85 -11.46
C CYS A 205 14.06 -5.06 -12.60
N ALA A 206 13.55 -5.15 -13.82
CA ALA A 206 14.06 -4.39 -14.96
C ALA A 206 13.94 -2.88 -14.73
N LEU A 207 12.83 -2.41 -14.13
CA LEU A 207 12.63 -1.01 -13.78
C LEU A 207 13.71 -0.50 -12.81
N ILE A 208 14.01 -1.24 -11.75
CA ILE A 208 15.07 -0.88 -10.80
C ILE A 208 16.43 -0.88 -11.50
N LEU A 209 16.70 -1.87 -12.35
CA LEU A 209 17.96 -2.04 -13.08
C LEU A 209 18.16 -1.04 -14.23
N LYS A 210 17.18 -0.17 -14.56
CA LYS A 210 17.42 1.00 -15.40
C LYS A 210 18.45 1.94 -14.83
N ASN A 211 18.52 2.02 -13.50
CA ASN A 211 19.57 2.76 -12.83
C ASN A 211 20.93 2.11 -13.13
N ASN A 212 21.95 2.92 -13.25
CA ASN A 212 23.29 2.44 -13.58
C ASN A 212 23.94 1.89 -12.32
N PHE A 213 24.04 0.57 -12.25
CA PHE A 213 24.81 -0.14 -11.22
C PHE A 213 26.16 -0.55 -11.80
N ASP A 214 27.23 -0.30 -11.05
CA ASP A 214 28.58 -0.74 -11.38
C ASP A 214 28.88 -2.08 -10.67
N ASP A 215 28.11 -3.12 -11.04
CA ASP A 215 28.22 -4.48 -10.50
C ASP A 215 27.97 -5.49 -11.62
N GLU A 216 28.94 -6.40 -11.83
CA GLU A 216 28.91 -7.35 -12.95
C GLU A 216 27.68 -8.27 -12.92
N ASP A 217 27.24 -8.71 -11.74
CA ASP A 217 26.08 -9.59 -11.62
C ASP A 217 24.78 -8.85 -11.96
N LEU A 218 24.63 -7.59 -11.50
CA LEU A 218 23.47 -6.77 -11.82
C LEU A 218 23.43 -6.39 -13.30
N ILE A 219 24.58 -6.09 -13.90
CA ILE A 219 24.72 -5.85 -15.35
C ILE A 219 24.30 -7.10 -16.14
N LYS A 220 24.71 -8.28 -15.70
CA LYS A 220 24.31 -9.55 -16.32
C LYS A 220 22.80 -9.76 -16.22
N ILE A 221 22.20 -9.58 -15.05
CA ILE A 221 20.75 -9.69 -14.85
C ILE A 221 20.01 -8.68 -15.74
N LYS A 222 20.48 -7.44 -15.82
CA LYS A 222 19.91 -6.41 -16.70
C LYS A 222 19.89 -6.88 -18.17
N ASN A 223 21.00 -7.42 -18.64
CA ASN A 223 21.12 -7.94 -20.01
C ASN A 223 20.21 -9.15 -20.27
N GLU A 224 20.05 -10.02 -19.28
CA GLU A 224 19.10 -11.14 -19.36
C GLU A 224 17.65 -10.64 -19.48
N LEU A 225 17.25 -9.64 -18.69
CA LEU A 225 15.91 -9.05 -18.71
C LEU A 225 15.64 -8.25 -20.02
N LEU A 226 16.64 -7.61 -20.60
CA LEU A 226 16.53 -6.97 -21.92
C LEU A 226 16.27 -7.96 -23.05
N ASN A 227 16.55 -9.25 -22.84
CA ASN A 227 16.28 -10.34 -23.75
C ASN A 227 15.16 -11.28 -23.24
N ASP A 228 14.35 -10.85 -22.28
CA ASP A 228 13.26 -11.66 -21.73
C ASP A 228 12.25 -12.05 -22.80
N GLU A 229 11.65 -13.23 -22.66
CA GLU A 229 10.59 -13.71 -23.57
C GLU A 229 9.36 -12.80 -23.55
N ASN A 230 9.08 -12.14 -22.42
CA ASN A 230 7.94 -11.27 -22.24
C ASN A 230 8.24 -9.85 -22.77
N TYR A 231 7.34 -9.35 -23.62
CA TYR A 231 7.45 -8.01 -24.22
C TYR A 231 7.55 -6.89 -23.17
N TYR A 232 6.74 -6.94 -22.12
CA TYR A 232 6.71 -5.88 -21.09
C TYR A 232 8.01 -5.83 -20.28
N VAL A 233 8.65 -6.97 -20.03
CA VAL A 233 9.93 -7.02 -19.31
C VAL A 233 11.07 -6.38 -20.11
N ARG A 234 11.21 -6.73 -21.39
CA ARG A 234 12.32 -6.24 -22.22
C ARG A 234 12.18 -4.79 -22.73
N ASN A 235 10.99 -4.20 -22.59
CA ASN A 235 10.71 -2.84 -23.05
C ASN A 235 10.42 -1.85 -21.89
N VAL A 236 10.87 -2.17 -20.69
CA VAL A 236 10.81 -1.28 -19.54
C VAL A 236 11.58 0.01 -19.78
#